data_a6a30c51a56fe4106fdbba50324aa079
#
_entry.id   a6a30c51a56fe4106fdbba50324aa079
#
_cell.length_a   1.000
_cell.length_b   1.000
_cell.length_c   1.000
_cell.angle_alpha   90.00
_cell.angle_beta   90.00
_cell.angle_gamma   90.00
#
_symmetry.space_group_name_H-M   'P 1'
#
loop_
_entity.id
_entity.type
_entity.pdbx_description
1 polymer ?
#
loop_
_entity_poly.entity_id
_entity_poly.type
_entity_poly.pdbx_seq_one_letter_code
_entity_poly.pdbx_strand_id
1 'polypeptide(L)'
;MRCPYCRNADSRVVDSREQDEGQVIRRRRACQECGRRFTTLEEATLAVIKRSGVTEPFSRQKVINGVRRACQGRPVDEDALAQLAQTVEETVRATGVAEVPSEEVGLAILGPLRALDEVAYLRFASVYQSFSSIDDFEKAIVELRGEHRARPTQPPAL
;
A
#
# COMPACT_ATOMS: atom_id res chain seq x y z
N MET A 1 18.67 22.52 -3.09
CA MET A 1 17.25 22.75 -2.77
C MET A 1 17.02 24.23 -2.53
N ARG A 2 16.00 24.80 -3.12
CA ARG A 2 15.72 26.25 -3.02
C ARG A 2 15.31 26.66 -1.60
N CYS A 3 15.78 27.83 -1.16
CA CYS A 3 15.41 28.40 0.12
C CYS A 3 13.92 28.81 0.11
N PRO A 4 13.09 28.40 1.08
CA PRO A 4 11.67 28.79 1.12
C PRO A 4 11.45 30.27 1.44
N TYR A 5 12.46 30.98 1.94
CA TYR A 5 12.34 32.37 2.36
C TYR A 5 12.77 33.39 1.29
N CYS A 6 13.95 33.17 0.67
CA CYS A 6 14.50 34.10 -0.33
C CYS A 6 14.55 33.49 -1.75
N ARG A 7 14.15 32.21 -1.92
CA ARG A 7 14.15 31.47 -3.18
C ARG A 7 15.52 31.28 -3.83
N ASN A 8 16.62 31.57 -3.13
CA ASN A 8 17.95 31.24 -3.61
C ASN A 8 18.02 29.76 -3.97
N ALA A 9 18.67 29.44 -5.07
CA ALA A 9 18.71 28.09 -5.65
C ALA A 9 19.50 27.10 -4.76
N ASP A 10 20.40 27.59 -3.91
CA ASP A 10 21.31 26.75 -3.13
C ASP A 10 21.12 26.89 -1.60
N SER A 11 21.34 25.76 -0.92
CA SER A 11 21.33 25.68 0.54
C SER A 11 22.23 24.55 1.03
N ARG A 12 22.97 24.80 2.10
CA ARG A 12 23.89 23.82 2.69
C ARG A 12 23.18 22.99 3.74
N VAL A 13 23.42 21.67 3.76
CA VAL A 13 23.00 20.78 4.85
C VAL A 13 23.90 21.03 6.06
N VAL A 14 23.31 21.28 7.22
CA VAL A 14 24.00 21.58 8.49
C VAL A 14 23.96 20.38 9.42
N ASP A 15 22.85 19.58 9.36
CA ASP A 15 22.63 18.41 10.19
C ASP A 15 21.74 17.43 9.43
N SER A 16 21.97 16.13 9.62
CA SER A 16 21.17 15.04 9.07
C SER A 16 20.92 14.01 10.14
N ARG A 17 19.67 13.58 10.30
CA ARG A 17 19.26 12.53 11.22
C ARG A 17 18.31 11.58 10.56
N GLU A 18 18.52 10.30 10.79
CA GLU A 18 17.57 9.25 10.41
C GLU A 18 16.42 9.22 11.41
N GLN A 19 15.22 9.00 10.90
CA GLN A 19 13.97 8.81 11.63
C GLN A 19 13.25 7.58 11.05
N ASP A 20 12.29 7.03 11.81
CA ASP A 20 11.45 5.92 11.39
C ASP A 20 12.27 4.73 10.85
N GLU A 21 13.23 4.26 11.67
CA GLU A 21 14.10 3.11 11.34
C GLU A 21 14.86 3.26 10.01
N GLY A 22 15.26 4.51 9.67
CA GLY A 22 16.01 4.81 8.46
C GLY A 22 15.16 5.07 7.22
N GLN A 23 13.83 5.04 7.32
CA GLN A 23 12.93 5.29 6.19
C GLN A 23 12.83 6.78 5.83
N VAL A 24 13.08 7.67 6.80
CA VAL A 24 13.01 9.11 6.64
C VAL A 24 14.33 9.75 7.07
N ILE A 25 14.88 10.63 6.24
CA ILE A 25 16.04 11.43 6.59
C ILE A 25 15.57 12.87 6.82
N ARG A 26 15.71 13.34 8.05
CA ARG A 26 15.49 14.73 8.41
C ARG A 26 16.77 15.53 8.23
N ARG A 27 16.77 16.51 7.33
CA ARG A 27 17.92 17.39 7.10
C ARG A 27 17.64 18.81 7.53
N ARG A 28 18.51 19.38 8.35
CA ARG A 28 18.50 20.80 8.67
C ARG A 28 19.41 21.52 7.69
N ARG A 29 18.86 22.51 6.99
CA ARG A 29 19.55 23.28 5.96
C ARG A 29 19.70 24.73 6.36
N ALA A 30 20.76 25.40 5.90
CA ALA A 30 20.97 26.82 6.02
C ALA A 30 21.12 27.44 4.62
N CYS A 31 20.40 28.51 4.37
CA CYS A 31 20.58 29.29 3.16
C CYS A 31 21.87 30.11 3.26
N GLN A 32 22.69 30.08 2.22
CA GLN A 32 23.93 30.84 2.19
C GLN A 32 23.70 32.34 1.98
N GLU A 33 22.61 32.71 1.31
CA GLU A 33 22.27 34.09 1.00
C GLU A 33 21.60 34.81 2.19
N CYS A 34 20.48 34.27 2.70
CA CYS A 34 19.72 34.92 3.75
C CYS A 34 20.02 34.42 5.18
N GLY A 35 20.90 33.43 5.34
CA GLY A 35 21.30 32.83 6.61
C GLY A 35 20.22 32.05 7.34
N ARG A 36 18.98 32.06 6.87
CA ARG A 36 17.85 31.37 7.52
C ARG A 36 18.00 29.87 7.43
N ARG A 37 17.53 29.18 8.49
CA ARG A 37 17.52 27.73 8.58
C ARG A 37 16.13 27.19 8.33
N PHE A 38 16.06 26.03 7.65
CA PHE A 38 14.82 25.28 7.40
C PHE A 38 15.09 23.79 7.44
N THR A 39 14.04 23.02 7.64
CA THR A 39 14.11 21.55 7.72
C THR A 39 13.48 20.94 6.46
N THR A 40 14.10 19.89 5.94
CA THR A 40 13.57 19.07 4.86
C THR A 40 13.50 17.63 5.33
N LEU A 41 12.50 16.89 4.83
CA LEU A 41 12.37 15.47 4.99
C LEU A 41 12.62 14.82 3.62
N GLU A 42 13.45 13.80 3.62
CA GLU A 42 13.65 12.90 2.46
C GLU A 42 13.08 11.55 2.86
N GLU A 43 12.15 11.06 2.09
CA GLU A 43 11.49 9.78 2.29
C GLU A 43 11.63 8.93 1.04
N ALA A 44 11.91 7.63 1.22
CA ALA A 44 11.91 6.69 0.11
C ALA A 44 10.47 6.48 -0.38
N THR A 45 10.14 7.03 -1.52
CA THR A 45 8.80 6.95 -2.11
C THR A 45 8.66 5.66 -2.91
N LEU A 46 7.70 4.82 -2.53
CA LEU A 46 7.23 3.73 -3.39
C LEU A 46 6.30 4.31 -4.44
N ALA A 47 6.59 4.08 -5.71
CA ALA A 47 5.77 4.57 -6.82
C ALA A 47 4.97 3.44 -7.47
N VAL A 48 3.79 3.75 -7.98
CA VAL A 48 2.91 2.83 -8.68
C VAL A 48 2.74 3.27 -10.13
N ILE A 49 3.06 2.36 -11.05
CA ILE A 49 2.89 2.57 -12.49
C ILE A 49 1.48 2.12 -12.89
N LYS A 50 0.68 3.04 -13.37
CA LYS A 50 -0.66 2.76 -13.88
C LYS A 50 -0.61 2.07 -15.24
N ARG A 51 -1.71 1.42 -15.64
CA ARG A 51 -1.86 0.84 -17.00
C ARG A 51 -1.65 1.86 -18.12
N SER A 52 -1.89 3.15 -17.85
CA SER A 52 -1.63 4.26 -18.76
C SER A 52 -0.16 4.66 -18.87
N GLY A 53 0.74 4.04 -18.09
CA GLY A 53 2.14 4.42 -17.99
C GLY A 53 2.43 5.59 -17.04
N VAL A 54 1.40 6.22 -16.48
CA VAL A 54 1.59 7.31 -15.50
C VAL A 54 2.04 6.74 -14.17
N THR A 55 3.11 7.30 -13.61
CA THR A 55 3.62 6.95 -12.28
C THR A 55 3.06 7.91 -11.22
N GLU A 56 2.62 7.35 -10.10
CA GLU A 56 2.13 8.10 -8.95
C GLU A 56 2.65 7.48 -7.65
N PRO A 57 2.76 8.25 -6.54
CA PRO A 57 3.11 7.68 -5.23
C PRO A 57 2.09 6.63 -4.79
N PHE A 58 2.58 5.57 -4.12
CA PHE A 58 1.71 4.60 -3.46
C PHE A 58 0.82 5.30 -2.43
N SER A 59 -0.44 4.90 -2.36
CA SER A 59 -1.41 5.49 -1.44
C SER A 59 -2.26 4.41 -0.77
N ARG A 60 -2.10 4.24 0.54
CA ARG A 60 -2.97 3.37 1.37
C ARG A 60 -4.44 3.72 1.18
N GLN A 61 -4.75 5.03 1.08
CA GLN A 61 -6.14 5.47 0.90
C GLN A 61 -6.77 4.96 -0.40
N LYS A 62 -5.99 4.85 -1.48
CA LYS A 62 -6.47 4.26 -2.73
C LYS A 62 -6.72 2.77 -2.59
N VAL A 63 -5.88 2.04 -1.88
CA VAL A 63 -6.10 0.62 -1.55
C VAL A 63 -7.40 0.48 -0.74
N ILE A 64 -7.55 1.24 0.36
CA ILE A 64 -8.75 1.25 1.20
C ILE A 64 -10.01 1.52 0.36
N ASN A 65 -10.00 2.54 -0.48
CA ASN A 65 -11.14 2.90 -1.31
C ASN A 65 -11.51 1.80 -2.33
N GLY A 66 -10.52 1.12 -2.89
CA GLY A 66 -10.73 -0.01 -3.79
C GLY A 66 -11.36 -1.21 -3.09
N VAL A 67 -10.82 -1.57 -1.93
CA VAL A 67 -11.30 -2.71 -1.13
C VAL A 67 -12.66 -2.43 -0.49
N ARG A 68 -12.91 -1.21 -0.01
CA ARG A 68 -14.17 -0.79 0.61
C ARG A 68 -15.38 -1.09 -0.28
N ARG A 69 -15.26 -0.91 -1.59
CA ARG A 69 -16.34 -1.24 -2.54
C ARG A 69 -16.67 -2.73 -2.54
N ALA A 70 -15.67 -3.58 -2.45
CA ALA A 70 -15.87 -5.02 -2.37
C ALA A 70 -16.46 -5.45 -1.02
N CYS A 71 -16.14 -4.74 0.06
CA CYS A 71 -16.63 -4.99 1.42
C CYS A 71 -18.03 -4.41 1.69
N GLN A 72 -18.68 -3.77 0.72
CA GLN A 72 -19.99 -3.14 0.94
C GLN A 72 -21.03 -4.17 1.42
N GLY A 73 -21.65 -3.89 2.59
CA GLY A 73 -22.61 -4.78 3.24
C GLY A 73 -21.97 -5.97 3.98
N ARG A 74 -20.65 -5.96 4.17
CA ARG A 74 -19.92 -6.95 4.96
C ARG A 74 -19.54 -6.36 6.33
N PRO A 75 -19.38 -7.18 7.38
CA PRO A 75 -19.00 -6.74 8.72
C PRO A 75 -17.48 -6.47 8.79
N VAL A 76 -16.99 -5.53 7.96
CA VAL A 76 -15.60 -5.11 7.87
C VAL A 76 -15.55 -3.64 8.24
N ASP A 77 -14.82 -3.32 9.30
CA ASP A 77 -14.67 -1.96 9.80
C ASP A 77 -13.48 -1.21 9.13
N GLU A 78 -13.36 0.07 9.41
CA GLU A 78 -12.31 0.93 8.85
C GLU A 78 -10.92 0.55 9.37
N ASP A 79 -10.81 0.04 10.60
CA ASP A 79 -9.54 -0.38 11.18
C ASP A 79 -9.00 -1.63 10.45
N ALA A 80 -9.87 -2.59 10.15
CA ALA A 80 -9.51 -3.77 9.36
C ALA A 80 -9.06 -3.39 7.94
N LEU A 81 -9.72 -2.40 7.30
CA LEU A 81 -9.30 -1.87 6.01
C LEU A 81 -7.94 -1.17 6.08
N ALA A 82 -7.69 -0.41 7.15
CA ALA A 82 -6.40 0.26 7.36
C ALA A 82 -5.26 -0.75 7.56
N GLN A 83 -5.49 -1.79 8.37
CA GLN A 83 -4.54 -2.89 8.57
C GLN A 83 -4.26 -3.64 7.27
N LEU A 84 -5.28 -3.94 6.48
CA LEU A 84 -5.12 -4.55 5.17
C LEU A 84 -4.24 -3.70 4.27
N ALA A 85 -4.50 -2.40 4.19
CA ALA A 85 -3.73 -1.49 3.35
C ALA A 85 -2.26 -1.37 3.81
N GLN A 86 -2.01 -1.42 5.11
CA GLN A 86 -0.66 -1.49 5.68
C GLN A 86 0.05 -2.78 5.25
N THR A 87 -0.58 -3.93 5.43
CA THR A 87 -0.02 -5.24 5.01
C THR A 87 0.32 -5.26 3.53
N VAL A 88 -0.55 -4.69 2.68
CA VAL A 88 -0.30 -4.56 1.24
C VAL A 88 0.93 -3.70 0.96
N GLU A 89 1.06 -2.56 1.61
CA GLU A 89 2.24 -1.69 1.47
C GLU A 89 3.52 -2.40 1.88
N GLU A 90 3.52 -3.07 3.04
CA GLU A 90 4.66 -3.84 3.54
C GLU A 90 5.05 -4.96 2.56
N THR A 91 4.07 -5.69 2.03
CA THR A 91 4.30 -6.75 1.03
C THR A 91 4.94 -6.20 -0.23
N VAL A 92 4.43 -5.07 -0.74
CA VAL A 92 4.98 -4.45 -1.94
C VAL A 92 6.38 -3.88 -1.68
N ARG A 93 6.60 -3.22 -0.54
CA ARG A 93 7.94 -2.72 -0.16
C ARG A 93 8.97 -3.84 0.00
N ALA A 94 8.55 -5.01 0.48
CA ALA A 94 9.42 -6.17 0.65
C ALA A 94 9.98 -6.70 -0.68
N THR A 95 9.39 -6.36 -1.82
CA THR A 95 9.95 -6.70 -3.15
C THR A 95 11.25 -5.96 -3.46
N GLY A 96 11.54 -4.86 -2.74
CA GLY A 96 12.75 -4.06 -2.89
C GLY A 96 12.79 -3.17 -4.13
N VAL A 97 11.68 -3.06 -4.88
CA VAL A 97 11.61 -2.21 -6.08
C VAL A 97 11.08 -0.82 -5.73
N ALA A 98 11.59 0.21 -6.39
CA ALA A 98 11.15 1.60 -6.20
C ALA A 98 9.84 1.90 -6.93
N GLU A 99 9.57 1.19 -8.01
CA GLU A 99 8.38 1.35 -8.84
C GLU A 99 7.72 -0.01 -9.06
N VAL A 100 6.41 -0.09 -8.85
CA VAL A 100 5.64 -1.32 -8.95
C VAL A 100 4.43 -1.13 -9.88
N PRO A 101 4.12 -2.08 -10.79
CA PRO A 101 2.90 -2.04 -11.56
C PRO A 101 1.65 -2.07 -10.67
N SER A 102 0.62 -1.32 -11.03
CA SER A 102 -0.66 -1.34 -10.29
C SER A 102 -1.30 -2.73 -10.21
N GLU A 103 -0.97 -3.60 -11.14
CA GLU A 103 -1.37 -5.00 -11.15
C GLU A 103 -0.78 -5.79 -9.96
N GLU A 104 0.47 -5.57 -9.65
CA GLU A 104 1.15 -6.20 -8.51
C GLU A 104 0.56 -5.75 -7.17
N VAL A 105 0.18 -4.46 -7.07
CA VAL A 105 -0.53 -3.95 -5.89
C VAL A 105 -1.87 -4.67 -5.73
N GLY A 106 -2.61 -4.87 -6.82
CA GLY A 106 -3.88 -5.60 -6.80
C GLY A 106 -3.71 -7.07 -6.42
N LEU A 107 -2.67 -7.76 -6.90
CA LEU A 107 -2.35 -9.13 -6.49
C LEU A 107 -2.02 -9.19 -4.99
N ALA A 108 -1.27 -8.21 -4.48
CA ALA A 108 -0.94 -8.13 -3.06
C ALA A 108 -2.19 -7.93 -2.17
N ILE A 109 -3.29 -7.38 -2.69
CA ILE A 109 -4.56 -7.22 -1.97
C ILE A 109 -5.29 -8.57 -1.78
N LEU A 110 -5.21 -9.47 -2.74
CA LEU A 110 -6.02 -10.69 -2.78
C LEU A 110 -5.84 -11.57 -1.52
N GLY A 111 -4.61 -11.80 -1.10
CA GLY A 111 -4.33 -12.64 0.07
C GLY A 111 -4.92 -12.07 1.37
N PRO A 112 -4.58 -10.85 1.78
CA PRO A 112 -5.12 -10.21 2.97
C PRO A 112 -6.66 -10.06 2.93
N LEU A 113 -7.23 -9.72 1.77
CA LEU A 113 -8.69 -9.58 1.62
C LEU A 113 -9.41 -10.92 1.77
N ARG A 114 -8.83 -11.99 1.24
CA ARG A 114 -9.34 -13.35 1.40
C ARG A 114 -9.38 -13.78 2.87
N ALA A 115 -8.33 -13.45 3.63
CA ALA A 115 -8.28 -13.73 5.06
C ALA A 115 -9.30 -12.91 5.87
N LEU A 116 -9.63 -11.71 5.39
CA LEU A 116 -10.56 -10.80 6.04
C LEU A 116 -12.03 -11.16 5.76
N ASP A 117 -12.40 -11.32 4.50
CA ASP A 117 -13.77 -11.66 4.08
C ASP A 117 -13.78 -12.30 2.68
N GLU A 118 -14.23 -13.55 2.60
CA GLU A 118 -14.24 -14.32 1.36
C GLU A 118 -15.21 -13.80 0.30
N VAL A 119 -16.34 -13.23 0.73
CA VAL A 119 -17.31 -12.65 -0.20
C VAL A 119 -16.74 -11.36 -0.82
N ALA A 120 -16.09 -10.52 0.00
CA ALA A 120 -15.39 -9.34 -0.49
C ALA A 120 -14.22 -9.74 -1.41
N TYR A 121 -13.49 -10.81 -1.09
CA TYR A 121 -12.45 -11.37 -1.96
C TYR A 121 -13.03 -11.76 -3.33
N LEU A 122 -14.11 -12.53 -3.40
CA LEU A 122 -14.73 -12.95 -4.67
C LEU A 122 -15.17 -11.74 -5.50
N ARG A 123 -15.77 -10.73 -4.87
CA ARG A 123 -16.16 -9.48 -5.55
C ARG A 123 -14.96 -8.73 -6.13
N PHE A 124 -13.88 -8.60 -5.35
CA PHE A 124 -12.67 -7.93 -5.78
C PHE A 124 -11.97 -8.71 -6.89
N ALA A 125 -11.79 -10.02 -6.69
CA ALA A 125 -11.15 -10.91 -7.65
C ALA A 125 -11.89 -10.93 -8.98
N SER A 126 -13.23 -10.97 -8.97
CA SER A 126 -14.04 -11.00 -10.19
C SER A 126 -13.82 -9.78 -11.09
N VAL A 127 -13.64 -8.60 -10.49
CA VAL A 127 -13.35 -7.36 -11.22
C VAL A 127 -11.87 -7.30 -11.62
N TYR A 128 -10.99 -7.60 -10.67
CA TYR A 128 -9.54 -7.46 -10.85
C TYR A 128 -8.97 -8.48 -11.82
N GLN A 129 -9.38 -9.73 -11.73
CA GLN A 129 -9.01 -10.84 -12.62
C GLN A 129 -9.92 -10.95 -13.84
N SER A 130 -10.87 -10.04 -14.00
CA SER A 130 -11.78 -9.96 -15.16
C SER A 130 -12.50 -11.27 -15.41
N PHE A 131 -13.19 -11.83 -14.39
CA PHE A 131 -14.01 -13.04 -14.57
C PHE A 131 -15.01 -12.84 -15.71
N SER A 132 -15.05 -13.77 -16.64
CA SER A 132 -15.85 -13.68 -17.85
C SER A 132 -17.03 -14.64 -17.86
N SER A 133 -17.04 -15.63 -16.98
CA SER A 133 -18.05 -16.69 -16.93
C SER A 133 -18.38 -17.10 -15.48
N ILE A 134 -19.47 -17.84 -15.31
CA ILE A 134 -19.83 -18.46 -14.03
C ILE A 134 -18.77 -19.48 -13.61
N ASP A 135 -18.13 -20.16 -14.57
CA ASP A 135 -17.07 -21.15 -14.29
C ASP A 135 -15.87 -20.53 -13.57
N ASP A 136 -15.57 -19.25 -13.83
CA ASP A 136 -14.49 -18.53 -13.14
C ASP A 136 -14.82 -18.34 -11.65
N PHE A 137 -16.09 -18.05 -11.33
CA PHE A 137 -16.56 -18.01 -9.94
C PHE A 137 -16.54 -19.38 -9.29
N GLU A 138 -16.98 -20.44 -10.00
CA GLU A 138 -16.97 -21.80 -9.47
C GLU A 138 -15.55 -22.25 -9.12
N LYS A 139 -14.57 -21.98 -9.97
CA LYS A 139 -13.15 -22.26 -9.70
C LYS A 139 -12.68 -21.55 -8.43
N ALA A 140 -12.92 -20.25 -8.35
CA ALA A 140 -12.52 -19.45 -7.17
C ALA A 140 -13.19 -19.94 -5.88
N ILE A 141 -14.47 -20.37 -5.94
CA ILE A 141 -15.18 -20.93 -4.79
C ILE A 141 -14.62 -22.31 -4.41
N VAL A 142 -14.28 -23.16 -5.38
CA VAL A 142 -13.67 -24.46 -5.11
C VAL A 142 -12.31 -24.31 -4.44
N GLU A 143 -11.49 -23.36 -4.88
CA GLU A 143 -10.21 -23.03 -4.27
C GLU A 143 -10.38 -22.57 -2.81
N LEU A 144 -11.33 -21.65 -2.55
CA LEU A 144 -11.63 -21.19 -1.20
C LEU A 144 -12.06 -22.34 -0.28
N ARG A 145 -12.95 -23.22 -0.76
CA ARG A 145 -13.42 -24.40 0.00
C ARG A 145 -12.33 -25.43 0.24
N GLY A 146 -11.42 -25.61 -0.73
CA GLY A 146 -10.29 -26.53 -0.61
C GLY A 146 -9.35 -26.15 0.54
N GLU A 147 -9.07 -24.86 0.71
CA GLU A 147 -8.22 -24.34 1.78
C GLU A 147 -8.88 -24.42 3.15
N HIS A 148 -10.20 -24.24 3.25
CA HIS A 148 -10.92 -24.49 4.51
C HIS A 148 -10.76 -25.90 5.02
N ARG A 149 -10.71 -26.90 4.14
CA ARG A 149 -10.48 -28.29 4.50
C ARG A 149 -9.03 -28.58 4.93
N ALA A 150 -8.09 -27.77 4.47
CA ALA A 150 -6.66 -27.89 4.79
C ALA A 150 -6.26 -27.18 6.08
N ARG A 151 -7.08 -26.25 6.63
CA ARG A 151 -6.83 -25.63 7.92
C ARG A 151 -7.22 -26.61 9.05
N PRO A 152 -6.26 -27.09 9.88
CA PRO A 152 -6.62 -27.85 11.05
C PRO A 152 -7.45 -26.95 11.98
N THR A 153 -8.61 -27.44 12.42
CA THR A 153 -9.43 -26.82 13.45
C THR A 153 -8.58 -26.63 14.70
N GLN A 154 -8.21 -25.39 14.98
CA GLN A 154 -7.57 -25.05 16.24
C GLN A 154 -8.63 -25.26 17.34
N PRO A 155 -8.41 -26.12 18.34
CA PRO A 155 -9.37 -26.31 19.42
C PRO A 155 -9.53 -24.99 20.18
N PRO A 156 -10.73 -24.71 20.74
CA PRO A 156 -10.95 -23.52 21.55
C PRO A 156 -9.99 -23.52 22.72
N ALA A 157 -9.30 -22.41 22.95
CA ALA A 157 -8.50 -22.21 24.15
C ALA A 157 -9.43 -22.22 25.36
N LEU A 158 -9.15 -23.12 26.33
CA LEU A 158 -9.77 -23.21 27.66
C LEU A 158 -9.34 -22.04 28.53
#